data_8b203dbf5f43454761e1742f34028a6f
#
_entry.id   8b203dbf5f43454761e1742f34028a6f
#
_cell.length_a   1.000
_cell.length_b   1.000
_cell.length_c   1.000
_cell.angle_alpha   90.00
_cell.angle_beta   90.00
_cell.angle_gamma   90.00
#
_symmetry.space_group_name_H-M   'P 1'
#
loop_
_entity.id
_entity.type
_entity.pdbx_description
1 polymer ?
#
loop_
_entity_poly.entity_id
_entity_poly.type
_entity_poly.pdbx_seq_one_letter_code
_entity_poly.pdbx_strand_id
1 'polypeptide(L)'
;MKLMFASDIHGSRSAMEAILRRYQAEGADRLVLLGDLLYHGPRNDLPDQYDPKGVTALLNAHKHDLLCVRGNCDAEVDQMVLEFPIQADYAVFDLDGTMAFVTHGHLFNTGCLPPHKPGDLLIHGHTHVLTVQEKDGMTYINPGSAALPKEGNPKSYMVYDKGVFTIKTLEGETIREHRI
;
A
#
# COMPACT_ATOMS: atom_id res chain seq x y z
N MET A 1 -8.57 2.53 15.68
CA MET A 1 -8.55 1.49 14.62
C MET A 1 -7.12 1.33 14.16
N LYS A 2 -6.61 0.09 14.10
CA LYS A 2 -5.26 -0.23 13.61
C LYS A 2 -5.33 -0.60 12.14
N LEU A 3 -4.57 0.08 11.29
CA LEU A 3 -4.54 -0.16 9.85
C LEU A 3 -3.17 -0.68 9.43
N MET A 4 -3.15 -1.63 8.51
CA MET A 4 -1.93 -2.05 7.83
C MET A 4 -2.00 -1.63 6.36
N PHE A 5 -0.91 -1.11 5.82
CA PHE A 5 -0.80 -0.67 4.42
C PHE A 5 0.26 -1.50 3.70
N ALA A 6 -0.05 -1.94 2.49
CA ALA A 6 0.90 -2.59 1.60
C ALA A 6 0.69 -2.11 0.16
N SER A 7 1.75 -2.10 -0.64
CA SER A 7 1.74 -1.58 -1.99
C SER A 7 2.57 -2.43 -2.93
N ASP A 8 2.24 -2.34 -4.23
CA ASP A 8 3.10 -2.82 -5.30
C ASP A 8 3.47 -4.32 -5.14
N ILE A 9 2.41 -5.16 -5.08
CA ILE A 9 2.48 -6.63 -4.97
C ILE A 9 2.88 -7.26 -6.31
N HIS A 10 2.39 -6.67 -7.42
CA HIS A 10 2.75 -7.06 -8.79
C HIS A 10 2.66 -8.56 -9.09
N GLY A 11 1.67 -9.25 -8.53
CA GLY A 11 1.46 -10.68 -8.78
C GLY A 11 2.44 -11.60 -8.06
N SER A 12 3.25 -11.10 -7.13
CA SER A 12 4.13 -11.92 -6.29
C SER A 12 3.34 -12.65 -5.21
N ARG A 13 3.19 -13.96 -5.37
CA ARG A 13 2.51 -14.81 -4.40
C ARG A 13 3.25 -14.84 -3.07
N SER A 14 4.58 -14.96 -3.10
CA SER A 14 5.40 -14.97 -1.87
C SER A 14 5.27 -13.68 -1.07
N ALA A 15 5.22 -12.51 -1.76
CA ALA A 15 5.02 -11.23 -1.11
C ALA A 15 3.62 -11.15 -0.49
N MET A 16 2.56 -11.56 -1.22
CA MET A 16 1.19 -11.53 -0.70
C MET A 16 1.01 -12.46 0.50
N GLU A 17 1.57 -13.67 0.46
CA GLU A 17 1.56 -14.60 1.61
C GLU A 17 2.29 -13.98 2.83
N ALA A 18 3.42 -13.30 2.61
CA ALA A 18 4.14 -12.62 3.69
C ALA A 18 3.30 -11.46 4.27
N ILE A 19 2.67 -10.63 3.44
CA ILE A 19 1.78 -9.56 3.88
C ILE A 19 0.62 -10.09 4.71
N LEU A 20 -0.05 -11.16 4.28
CA LEU A 20 -1.16 -11.75 5.04
C LEU A 20 -0.71 -12.33 6.39
N ARG A 21 0.47 -12.98 6.45
CA ARG A 21 1.04 -13.40 7.74
C ARG A 21 1.31 -12.21 8.66
N ARG A 22 1.82 -11.10 8.12
CA ARG A 22 2.04 -9.87 8.90
C ARG A 22 0.74 -9.22 9.34
N TYR A 23 -0.26 -9.16 8.47
CA TYR A 23 -1.59 -8.66 8.81
C TYR A 23 -2.16 -9.36 10.04
N GLN A 24 -2.07 -10.68 10.08
CA GLN A 24 -2.51 -11.48 11.23
C GLN A 24 -1.64 -11.22 12.47
N ALA A 25 -0.31 -11.21 12.32
CA ALA A 25 0.63 -11.01 13.44
C ALA A 25 0.53 -9.61 14.06
N GLU A 26 0.29 -8.58 13.24
CA GLU A 26 0.08 -7.20 13.71
C GLU A 26 -1.29 -7.02 14.39
N GLY A 27 -2.25 -7.88 14.14
CA GLY A 27 -3.62 -7.74 14.64
C GLY A 27 -4.29 -6.46 14.12
N ALA A 28 -4.05 -6.10 12.87
CA ALA A 28 -4.67 -4.92 12.25
C ALA A 28 -6.15 -5.18 11.96
N ASP A 29 -6.97 -4.12 12.08
CA ASP A 29 -8.41 -4.21 11.83
C ASP A 29 -8.73 -4.27 10.33
N ARG A 30 -7.90 -3.67 9.48
CA ARG A 30 -8.02 -3.64 8.02
C ARG A 30 -6.65 -3.66 7.35
N LEU A 31 -6.57 -4.30 6.19
CA LEU A 31 -5.45 -4.22 5.26
C LEU A 31 -5.82 -3.29 4.10
N VAL A 32 -5.10 -2.19 3.97
CA VAL A 32 -5.24 -1.19 2.91
C VAL A 32 -4.20 -1.45 1.83
N LEU A 33 -4.65 -1.81 0.65
CA LEU A 33 -3.80 -2.06 -0.51
C LEU A 33 -3.72 -0.79 -1.36
N LEU A 34 -2.49 -0.34 -1.63
CA LEU A 34 -2.25 0.89 -2.35
C LEU A 34 -2.14 0.70 -3.87
N GLY A 35 -2.63 -0.44 -4.39
CA GLY A 35 -2.67 -0.74 -5.82
C GLY A 35 -1.49 -1.55 -6.35
N ASP A 36 -1.50 -1.78 -7.66
CA ASP A 36 -0.57 -2.64 -8.42
C ASP A 36 -0.54 -4.07 -7.87
N LEU A 37 -1.72 -4.75 -7.95
CA LEU A 37 -1.95 -6.02 -7.29
C LEU A 37 -1.45 -7.22 -8.09
N LEU A 38 -1.87 -7.37 -9.36
CA LEU A 38 -1.73 -8.61 -10.14
C LEU A 38 -0.67 -8.53 -11.24
N TYR A 39 -0.63 -7.45 -12.01
CA TYR A 39 0.27 -7.32 -13.15
C TYR A 39 1.62 -6.73 -12.74
N HIS A 40 2.71 -7.35 -13.19
CA HIS A 40 4.07 -6.90 -12.86
C HIS A 40 4.45 -5.55 -13.49
N GLY A 41 3.72 -5.11 -14.53
CA GLY A 41 4.03 -3.90 -15.30
C GLY A 41 5.13 -4.12 -16.35
N PRO A 42 5.07 -3.40 -17.50
CA PRO A 42 5.97 -3.67 -18.64
C PRO A 42 7.43 -3.23 -18.41
N ARG A 43 7.67 -2.43 -17.36
CA ARG A 43 8.99 -1.88 -17.03
C ARG A 43 9.72 -2.59 -15.90
N ASN A 44 9.05 -3.53 -15.23
CA ASN A 44 9.62 -4.28 -14.13
C ASN A 44 9.97 -5.70 -14.58
N ASP A 45 10.99 -6.27 -13.96
CA ASP A 45 11.24 -7.70 -14.03
C ASP A 45 10.11 -8.46 -13.33
N LEU A 46 9.98 -9.76 -13.63
CA LEU A 46 9.03 -10.61 -12.93
C LEU A 46 9.43 -10.71 -11.46
N PRO A 47 8.51 -10.45 -10.52
CA PRO A 47 8.80 -10.62 -9.12
C PRO A 47 8.90 -12.08 -8.73
N ASP A 48 9.44 -12.31 -7.54
CA ASP A 48 9.54 -13.63 -6.93
C ASP A 48 8.20 -14.34 -6.91
N GLN A 49 8.16 -15.61 -7.37
CA GLN A 49 6.95 -16.43 -7.44
C GLN A 49 5.77 -15.66 -8.09
N TYR A 50 6.00 -15.13 -9.29
CA TYR A 50 4.95 -14.48 -10.06
C TYR A 50 3.81 -15.44 -10.36
N ASP A 51 2.69 -15.30 -9.67
CA ASP A 51 1.47 -16.12 -9.77
C ASP A 51 0.22 -15.25 -9.52
N PRO A 52 -0.22 -14.45 -10.50
CA PRO A 52 -1.40 -13.61 -10.35
C PRO A 52 -2.66 -14.37 -9.93
N LYS A 53 -2.84 -15.62 -10.39
CA LYS A 53 -3.98 -16.45 -10.00
C LYS A 53 -3.93 -16.84 -8.53
N GLY A 54 -2.75 -17.20 -8.04
CA GLY A 54 -2.53 -17.47 -6.62
C GLY A 54 -2.76 -16.23 -5.77
N VAL A 55 -2.28 -15.06 -6.20
CA VAL A 55 -2.55 -13.77 -5.52
C VAL A 55 -4.04 -13.47 -5.50
N THR A 56 -4.77 -13.65 -6.61
CA THR A 56 -6.24 -13.48 -6.66
C THR A 56 -6.94 -14.36 -5.64
N ALA A 57 -6.58 -15.64 -5.54
CA ALA A 57 -7.19 -16.56 -4.58
C ALA A 57 -6.94 -16.13 -3.12
N LEU A 58 -5.71 -15.68 -2.80
CA LEU A 58 -5.35 -15.18 -1.49
C LEU A 58 -6.14 -13.91 -1.13
N LEU A 59 -6.24 -12.95 -2.03
CA LEU A 59 -6.96 -11.70 -1.82
C LEU A 59 -8.46 -11.96 -1.64
N ASN A 60 -9.08 -12.78 -2.49
CA ASN A 60 -10.51 -13.09 -2.39
C ASN A 60 -10.88 -13.83 -1.08
N ALA A 61 -9.98 -14.66 -0.55
CA ALA A 61 -10.16 -15.30 0.76
C ALA A 61 -10.22 -14.28 1.92
N HIS A 62 -9.65 -13.08 1.73
CA HIS A 62 -9.59 -12.00 2.71
C HIS A 62 -10.44 -10.77 2.34
N LYS A 63 -11.31 -10.87 1.34
CA LYS A 63 -12.04 -9.73 0.75
C LYS A 63 -12.77 -8.82 1.73
N HIS A 64 -13.21 -9.34 2.88
CA HIS A 64 -13.91 -8.57 3.90
C HIS A 64 -12.99 -7.74 4.80
N ASP A 65 -11.70 -8.01 4.76
CA ASP A 65 -10.68 -7.30 5.53
C ASP A 65 -9.97 -6.23 4.71
N LEU A 66 -10.18 -6.22 3.38
CA LEU A 66 -9.44 -5.42 2.42
C LEU A 66 -10.12 -4.08 2.11
N LEU A 67 -9.32 -3.04 2.01
CA LEU A 67 -9.63 -1.78 1.34
C LEU A 67 -8.56 -1.56 0.26
N CYS A 68 -8.95 -1.02 -0.90
CA CYS A 68 -8.01 -0.88 -2.01
C CYS A 68 -8.21 0.42 -2.77
N VAL A 69 -7.10 1.02 -3.21
CA VAL A 69 -7.08 2.07 -4.22
C VAL A 69 -6.40 1.55 -5.49
N ARG A 70 -6.80 2.09 -6.66
CA ARG A 70 -6.34 1.63 -7.96
C ARG A 70 -4.90 2.04 -8.24
N GLY A 71 -4.06 1.07 -8.60
CA GLY A 71 -2.75 1.31 -9.19
C GLY A 71 -2.79 1.53 -10.71
N ASN A 72 -1.66 1.92 -11.28
CA ASN A 72 -1.56 2.11 -12.74
C ASN A 72 -1.49 0.78 -13.50
N CYS A 73 -1.17 -0.31 -12.84
CA CYS A 73 -1.20 -1.65 -13.43
C CYS A 73 -2.51 -2.40 -13.18
N ASP A 74 -3.41 -1.85 -12.35
CA ASP A 74 -4.71 -2.46 -12.07
C ASP A 74 -5.72 -2.10 -13.17
N ALA A 75 -6.24 -3.10 -13.84
CA ALA A 75 -7.14 -2.97 -14.96
C ALA A 75 -8.59 -3.36 -14.61
N GLU A 76 -9.54 -2.97 -15.45
CA GLU A 76 -10.93 -3.40 -15.31
C GLU A 76 -11.08 -4.94 -15.34
N VAL A 77 -10.22 -5.62 -16.10
CA VAL A 77 -10.20 -7.10 -16.14
C VAL A 77 -9.81 -7.72 -14.80
N ASP A 78 -8.99 -7.04 -14.01
CA ASP A 78 -8.61 -7.50 -12.66
C ASP A 78 -9.81 -7.41 -11.72
N GLN A 79 -10.64 -6.37 -11.85
CA GLN A 79 -11.90 -6.27 -11.11
C GLN A 79 -12.87 -7.42 -11.41
N MET A 80 -12.80 -8.06 -12.58
CA MET A 80 -13.66 -9.20 -12.91
C MET A 80 -13.31 -10.46 -12.11
N VAL A 81 -12.09 -10.56 -11.58
CA VAL A 81 -11.60 -11.73 -10.83
C VAL A 81 -11.43 -11.45 -9.34
N LEU A 82 -11.31 -10.17 -8.94
CA LEU A 82 -11.22 -9.74 -7.54
C LEU A 82 -12.61 -9.41 -6.99
N GLU A 83 -12.96 -10.03 -5.85
CA GLU A 83 -14.29 -9.98 -5.23
C GLU A 83 -14.46 -8.79 -4.25
N PHE A 84 -13.63 -7.76 -4.37
CA PHE A 84 -13.68 -6.51 -3.62
C PHE A 84 -13.35 -5.33 -4.54
N PRO A 85 -13.81 -4.09 -4.24
CA PRO A 85 -13.55 -2.93 -5.11
C PRO A 85 -12.07 -2.59 -5.20
N ILE A 86 -11.54 -2.42 -6.43
CA ILE A 86 -10.15 -2.03 -6.68
C ILE A 86 -10.02 -0.77 -7.58
N GLN A 87 -11.13 -0.16 -8.01
CA GLN A 87 -11.13 0.89 -9.03
C GLN A 87 -11.17 2.32 -8.48
N ALA A 88 -11.07 2.51 -7.16
CA ALA A 88 -11.06 3.84 -6.56
C ALA A 88 -9.70 4.51 -6.77
N ASP A 89 -9.66 5.68 -7.41
CA ASP A 89 -8.42 6.44 -7.63
C ASP A 89 -7.81 6.95 -6.33
N TYR A 90 -8.65 7.14 -5.30
CA TYR A 90 -8.24 7.53 -3.96
C TYR A 90 -9.28 7.13 -2.92
N ALA A 91 -8.85 7.15 -1.67
CA ALA A 91 -9.71 7.08 -0.49
C ALA A 91 -9.28 8.17 0.52
N VAL A 92 -10.18 8.51 1.44
CA VAL A 92 -9.90 9.47 2.51
C VAL A 92 -10.16 8.79 3.85
N PHE A 93 -9.20 8.90 4.76
CA PHE A 93 -9.29 8.37 6.12
C PHE A 93 -9.18 9.51 7.12
N ASP A 94 -9.98 9.47 8.17
CA ASP A 94 -9.74 10.23 9.39
C ASP A 94 -8.86 9.38 10.32
N LEU A 95 -7.64 9.81 10.52
CA LEU A 95 -6.66 9.15 11.37
C LEU A 95 -6.46 9.97 12.66
N ASP A 96 -7.32 9.71 13.65
CA ASP A 96 -7.32 10.39 14.94
C ASP A 96 -7.41 11.94 14.81
N GLY A 97 -8.25 12.42 13.88
CA GLY A 97 -8.47 13.85 13.60
C GLY A 97 -7.57 14.43 12.52
N THR A 98 -6.61 13.67 11.99
CA THR A 98 -5.77 14.05 10.85
C THR A 98 -6.31 13.43 9.56
N MET A 99 -6.54 14.24 8.54
CA MET A 99 -7.01 13.75 7.26
C MET A 99 -5.87 13.11 6.47
N ALA A 100 -6.05 11.85 6.07
CA ALA A 100 -5.14 11.13 5.20
C ALA A 100 -5.80 10.91 3.83
N PHE A 101 -5.17 11.45 2.79
CA PHE A 101 -5.49 11.15 1.40
C PHE A 101 -4.67 9.94 0.97
N VAL A 102 -5.34 8.84 0.65
CA VAL A 102 -4.73 7.55 0.31
C VAL A 102 -4.92 7.30 -1.18
N THR A 103 -3.84 7.07 -1.91
CA THR A 103 -3.83 6.86 -3.36
C THR A 103 -2.71 5.92 -3.75
N HIS A 104 -2.65 5.49 -5.01
CA HIS A 104 -1.48 4.75 -5.48
C HIS A 104 -0.24 5.63 -5.67
N GLY A 105 -0.41 6.85 -6.18
CA GLY A 105 0.71 7.78 -6.43
C GLY A 105 0.94 8.11 -7.91
N HIS A 106 0.29 7.44 -8.86
CA HIS A 106 0.43 7.73 -10.28
C HIS A 106 -0.38 8.95 -10.75
N LEU A 107 -1.52 9.24 -10.09
CA LEU A 107 -2.36 10.41 -10.34
C LEU A 107 -2.06 11.54 -9.37
N PHE A 108 -2.13 11.26 -8.07
CA PHE A 108 -1.82 12.21 -7.02
C PHE A 108 -0.50 11.83 -6.36
N ASN A 109 0.44 12.78 -6.30
CA ASN A 109 1.79 12.60 -5.80
C ASN A 109 2.40 13.95 -5.40
N THR A 110 3.68 13.98 -5.09
CA THR A 110 4.40 15.22 -4.71
C THR A 110 4.44 16.31 -5.79
N GLY A 111 4.11 15.98 -7.04
CA GLY A 111 4.02 16.92 -8.17
C GLY A 111 2.59 17.28 -8.56
N CYS A 112 1.59 16.52 -8.09
CA CYS A 112 0.17 16.76 -8.33
C CYS A 112 -0.61 16.43 -7.06
N LEU A 113 -0.80 17.45 -6.20
CA LEU A 113 -1.43 17.29 -4.89
C LEU A 113 -2.95 17.28 -4.99
N PRO A 114 -3.65 16.49 -4.17
CA PRO A 114 -5.08 16.68 -3.94
C PRO A 114 -5.32 17.99 -3.18
N PRO A 115 -6.56 18.52 -3.17
CA PRO A 115 -6.92 19.60 -2.26
C PRO A 115 -6.66 19.18 -0.81
N HIS A 116 -5.88 19.96 -0.08
CA HIS A 116 -5.43 19.64 1.27
C HIS A 116 -5.32 20.87 2.16
N LYS A 117 -5.22 20.64 3.47
CA LYS A 117 -4.87 21.65 4.48
C LYS A 117 -3.49 21.34 5.06
N PRO A 118 -2.80 22.35 5.64
CA PRO A 118 -1.59 22.08 6.39
C PRO A 118 -1.82 21.06 7.51
N GLY A 119 -0.96 20.04 7.55
CA GLY A 119 -1.05 18.92 8.49
C GLY A 119 -1.72 17.65 7.91
N ASP A 120 -2.36 17.74 6.73
CA ASP A 120 -2.90 16.56 6.06
C ASP A 120 -1.80 15.60 5.58
N LEU A 121 -2.16 14.34 5.37
CA LEU A 121 -1.26 13.27 4.94
C LEU A 121 -1.57 12.82 3.51
N LEU A 122 -0.52 12.49 2.74
CA LEU A 122 -0.62 11.75 1.50
C LEU A 122 0.07 10.39 1.67
N ILE A 123 -0.72 9.32 1.70
CA ILE A 123 -0.23 7.95 1.77
C ILE A 123 -0.28 7.37 0.36
N HIS A 124 0.87 6.90 -0.16
CA HIS A 124 0.95 6.41 -1.54
C HIS A 124 1.98 5.31 -1.73
N GLY A 125 1.96 4.61 -2.87
CA GLY A 125 2.92 3.62 -3.34
C GLY A 125 3.62 4.06 -4.61
N HIS A 126 3.55 3.26 -5.68
CA HIS A 126 3.97 3.51 -7.05
C HIS A 126 5.48 3.67 -7.29
N THR A 127 6.17 4.42 -6.48
CA THR A 127 7.61 4.65 -6.67
C THR A 127 8.46 3.46 -6.26
N HIS A 128 7.90 2.55 -5.43
CA HIS A 128 8.59 1.43 -4.77
C HIS A 128 9.71 1.89 -3.81
N VAL A 129 9.74 3.18 -3.47
CA VAL A 129 10.74 3.78 -2.59
C VAL A 129 10.09 4.18 -1.27
N LEU A 130 10.60 3.63 -0.18
CA LEU A 130 10.15 3.97 1.16
C LEU A 130 10.42 5.46 1.41
N THR A 131 9.39 6.20 1.79
CA THR A 131 9.47 7.65 2.00
C THR A 131 8.64 8.07 3.20
N VAL A 132 9.20 8.96 4.02
CA VAL A 132 8.47 9.80 4.98
C VAL A 132 9.10 11.17 4.91
N GLN A 133 8.36 12.16 4.42
CA GLN A 133 8.86 13.53 4.28
C GLN A 133 7.73 14.53 4.42
N GLU A 134 8.04 15.72 4.94
CA GLU A 134 7.16 16.87 4.94
C GLU A 134 7.54 17.81 3.80
N LYS A 135 6.54 18.28 3.06
CA LYS A 135 6.72 19.25 1.99
C LYS A 135 5.40 19.99 1.77
N ASP A 136 5.46 21.30 1.57
CA ASP A 136 4.30 22.14 1.23
C ASP A 136 3.13 22.02 2.24
N GLY A 137 3.45 21.75 3.52
CA GLY A 137 2.48 21.60 4.61
C GLY A 137 1.78 20.24 4.67
N MET A 138 2.18 19.28 3.85
CA MET A 138 1.65 17.92 3.83
C MET A 138 2.75 16.90 4.17
N THR A 139 2.40 15.85 4.89
CA THR A 139 3.30 14.72 5.13
C THR A 139 3.05 13.62 4.11
N TYR A 140 4.08 13.24 3.39
CA TYR A 140 4.09 12.15 2.40
C TYR A 140 4.62 10.88 3.02
N ILE A 141 3.86 9.80 2.91
CA ILE A 141 4.24 8.50 3.45
C ILE A 141 4.08 7.43 2.36
N ASN A 142 5.17 6.72 2.07
CA ASN A 142 5.18 5.59 1.17
C ASN A 142 5.78 4.38 1.89
N PRO A 143 5.06 3.27 2.03
CA PRO A 143 5.59 2.08 2.70
C PRO A 143 6.67 1.35 1.89
N GLY A 144 6.95 1.76 0.65
CA GLY A 144 7.78 1.00 -0.29
C GLY A 144 6.97 -0.06 -1.03
N SER A 145 7.64 -1.05 -1.59
CA SER A 145 7.00 -2.18 -2.28
C SER A 145 7.17 -3.48 -1.49
N ALA A 146 6.11 -4.28 -1.45
CA ALA A 146 6.16 -5.61 -0.87
C ALA A 146 6.89 -6.64 -1.75
N ALA A 147 6.97 -6.39 -3.08
CA ALA A 147 7.54 -7.34 -4.05
C ALA A 147 8.80 -6.84 -4.75
N LEU A 148 8.80 -5.57 -5.19
CA LEU A 148 9.80 -5.00 -6.10
C LEU A 148 10.38 -3.68 -5.54
N PRO A 149 11.00 -3.68 -4.35
CA PRO A 149 11.56 -2.46 -3.77
C PRO A 149 12.68 -1.89 -4.66
N LYS A 150 12.83 -0.55 -4.63
CA LYS A 150 13.85 0.19 -5.39
C LYS A 150 14.81 0.93 -4.46
N GLU A 151 15.89 1.45 -5.01
CA GLU A 151 16.90 2.27 -4.31
C GLU A 151 17.48 1.59 -3.06
N GLY A 152 17.65 0.26 -3.10
CA GLY A 152 18.22 -0.49 -1.98
C GLY A 152 17.30 -0.65 -0.77
N ASN A 153 16.02 -0.26 -0.88
CA ASN A 153 15.06 -0.49 0.19
C ASN A 153 14.73 -1.98 0.33
N PRO A 154 14.41 -2.48 1.53
CA PRO A 154 13.89 -3.83 1.71
C PRO A 154 12.43 -3.93 1.28
N LYS A 155 11.93 -5.15 1.07
CA LYS A 155 10.49 -5.44 0.96
C LYS A 155 9.80 -5.04 2.26
N SER A 156 8.71 -4.27 2.19
CA SER A 156 8.17 -3.58 3.36
C SER A 156 6.65 -3.40 3.32
N TYR A 157 6.10 -3.08 4.48
CA TYR A 157 4.72 -2.67 4.72
C TYR A 157 4.70 -1.61 5.83
N MET A 158 3.55 -1.03 6.10
CA MET A 158 3.37 -0.02 7.13
C MET A 158 2.18 -0.34 8.01
N VAL A 159 2.28 -0.02 9.29
CA VAL A 159 1.18 -0.09 10.26
C VAL A 159 0.90 1.29 10.80
N TYR A 160 -0.37 1.65 10.89
CA TYR A 160 -0.85 2.80 11.64
C TYR A 160 -1.57 2.33 12.91
N ASP A 161 -1.19 2.87 14.05
CA ASP A 161 -1.87 2.64 15.31
C ASP A 161 -1.73 3.88 16.23
N LYS A 162 -2.86 4.47 16.63
CA LYS A 162 -2.93 5.57 17.62
C LYS A 162 -1.96 6.72 17.35
N GLY A 163 -2.01 7.28 16.14
CA GLY A 163 -1.17 8.42 15.74
C GLY A 163 0.27 8.06 15.36
N VAL A 164 0.61 6.77 15.27
CA VAL A 164 1.96 6.34 14.89
C VAL A 164 1.93 5.47 13.64
N PHE A 165 2.70 5.88 12.65
CA PHE A 165 3.04 5.05 11.48
C PHE A 165 4.35 4.33 11.74
N THR A 166 4.37 3.02 11.58
CA THR A 166 5.57 2.19 11.70
C THR A 166 5.77 1.43 10.39
N ILE A 167 6.84 1.73 9.66
CA ILE A 167 7.24 0.99 8.45
C ILE A 167 8.16 -0.14 8.88
N LYS A 168 7.86 -1.36 8.37
CA LYS A 168 8.53 -2.59 8.75
C LYS A 168 8.92 -3.42 7.53
N THR A 169 9.96 -4.23 7.67
CA THR A 169 10.29 -5.27 6.68
C THR A 169 9.24 -6.39 6.69
N LEU A 170 9.19 -7.22 5.65
CA LEU A 170 8.31 -8.40 5.64
C LEU A 170 8.65 -9.43 6.73
N GLU A 171 9.84 -9.37 7.32
CA GLU A 171 10.26 -10.15 8.49
C GLU A 171 9.70 -9.56 9.80
N GLY A 172 9.21 -8.30 9.78
CA GLY A 172 8.60 -7.60 10.92
C GLY A 172 9.56 -6.68 11.68
N GLU A 173 10.77 -6.46 11.15
CA GLU A 173 11.73 -5.52 11.74
C GLU A 173 11.32 -4.08 11.44
N THR A 174 11.37 -3.21 12.44
CA THR A 174 11.05 -1.79 12.28
C THR A 174 12.17 -1.07 11.50
N ILE A 175 11.79 -0.41 10.41
CA ILE A 175 12.68 0.41 9.59
C ILE A 175 12.58 1.88 10.02
N ARG A 176 11.34 2.38 10.19
CA ARG A 176 11.08 3.78 10.48
C ARG A 176 9.76 3.96 11.22
N GLU A 177 9.73 4.96 12.12
CA GLU A 177 8.51 5.43 12.75
C GLU A 177 8.27 6.91 12.43
N HIS A 178 6.99 7.28 12.34
CA HIS A 178 6.55 8.68 12.19
C HIS A 178 5.28 8.86 13.03
N ARG A 179 5.24 9.95 13.81
CA ARG A 179 4.09 10.32 14.66
C ARG A 179 3.41 11.55 14.07
N ILE A 180 2.09 11.52 14.01
CA ILE A 180 1.22 12.64 13.65
C ILE A 180 0.56 13.25 14.88
#